data_2eee70c0c951d65322d6994abdb1b30b
#
_entry.id   2eee70c0c951d65322d6994abdb1b30b
#
_cell.length_a   1.000
_cell.length_b   1.000
_cell.length_c   1.000
_cell.angle_alpha   90.00
_cell.angle_beta   90.00
_cell.angle_gamma   90.00
#
_symmetry.space_group_name_H-M   'P 1'
#
loop_
_entity.id
_entity.type
_entity.pdbx_description
1 polymer ?
#
loop_
_entity_poly.entity_id
_entity_poly.type
_entity_poly.pdbx_seq_one_letter_code
_entity_poly.pdbx_strand_id
1 'polypeptide(L)'
;MPMIDVFAEAGTFADPHRLATDLATAVMTIEQVPNIAMFRKNTAAFVHELPPGAVSNVDSERNYVRVQVLTNAGALDRDKQLAVVRQLTDIVAAAGGDPTLVDRIWVMLTEAVPRGLGAQRPREHQR
;
A
#
# COMPACT_ATOMS: atom_id res chain seq x y z
N MET A 1 2.88 10.08 7.26
CA MET A 1 3.70 9.55 6.16
C MET A 1 3.27 8.14 5.85
N PRO A 2 2.33 7.95 4.95
CA PRO A 2 1.89 6.58 4.65
C PRO A 2 2.93 5.86 3.78
N MET A 3 3.10 4.60 4.08
CA MET A 3 3.92 3.68 3.30
C MET A 3 3.04 2.53 2.83
N ILE A 4 3.04 2.28 1.53
CA ILE A 4 2.24 1.21 0.95
C ILE A 4 3.18 0.17 0.37
N ASP A 5 2.98 -1.10 0.73
CA ASP A 5 3.77 -2.21 0.22
C ASP A 5 2.85 -3.21 -0.44
N VAL A 6 3.15 -3.54 -1.69
CA VAL A 6 2.42 -4.55 -2.47
C VAL A 6 3.34 -5.74 -2.67
N PHE A 7 2.84 -6.94 -2.39
CA PHE A 7 3.57 -8.19 -2.60
C PHE A 7 2.78 -9.08 -3.55
N ALA A 8 3.41 -9.48 -4.64
CA ALA A 8 2.82 -10.38 -5.63
C ALA A 8 3.92 -11.07 -6.42
N GLU A 9 3.60 -12.17 -7.08
CA GLU A 9 4.57 -12.81 -7.96
C GLU A 9 4.94 -11.89 -9.12
N ALA A 10 6.18 -11.98 -9.56
CA ALA A 10 6.65 -11.25 -10.74
C ALA A 10 5.76 -11.58 -11.93
N GLY A 11 5.42 -10.57 -12.70
CA GLY A 11 4.54 -10.71 -13.86
C GLY A 11 3.06 -10.49 -13.59
N THR A 12 2.66 -10.31 -12.33
CA THR A 12 1.27 -10.02 -11.99
C THR A 12 0.83 -8.68 -12.56
N PHE A 13 1.71 -7.69 -12.54
CA PHE A 13 1.40 -6.35 -13.01
C PHE A 13 2.28 -5.99 -14.21
N ALA A 14 1.66 -5.49 -15.27
CA ALA A 14 2.40 -5.08 -16.46
C ALA A 14 3.25 -3.82 -16.21
N ASP A 15 2.76 -2.93 -15.34
CA ASP A 15 3.45 -1.67 -15.04
C ASP A 15 3.46 -1.45 -13.51
N PRO A 16 4.42 -2.05 -12.80
CA PRO A 16 4.48 -1.89 -11.34
C PRO A 16 4.69 -0.45 -10.88
N HIS A 17 5.44 0.34 -11.65
CA HIS A 17 5.67 1.73 -11.29
C HIS A 17 4.37 2.54 -11.34
N ARG A 18 3.57 2.33 -12.37
CA ARG A 18 2.28 2.99 -12.49
C ARG A 18 1.36 2.60 -11.34
N LEU A 19 1.35 1.32 -10.99
CA LEU A 19 0.58 0.84 -9.85
C LEU A 19 1.00 1.56 -8.57
N ALA A 20 2.30 1.65 -8.32
CA ALA A 20 2.82 2.32 -7.13
C ALA A 20 2.38 3.79 -7.09
N THR A 21 2.47 4.50 -8.20
CA THR A 21 2.05 5.90 -8.29
C THR A 21 0.55 6.04 -7.97
N ASP A 22 -0.27 5.17 -8.56
CA ASP A 22 -1.71 5.24 -8.38
C ASP A 22 -2.11 4.95 -6.93
N LEU A 23 -1.45 3.99 -6.28
CA LEU A 23 -1.73 3.67 -4.88
C LEU A 23 -1.32 4.83 -3.96
N ALA A 24 -0.15 5.39 -4.16
CA ALA A 24 0.32 6.52 -3.35
C ALA A 24 -0.63 7.71 -3.50
N THR A 25 -1.05 8.00 -4.72
CA THR A 25 -1.98 9.11 -5.00
C THR A 25 -3.32 8.88 -4.31
N ALA A 26 -3.85 7.66 -4.38
CA ALA A 26 -5.13 7.34 -3.76
C ALA A 26 -5.09 7.51 -2.24
N VAL A 27 -4.06 7.01 -1.59
CA VAL A 27 -3.95 7.13 -0.13
C VAL A 27 -3.80 8.59 0.28
N MET A 28 -2.97 9.35 -0.42
CA MET A 28 -2.78 10.77 -0.11
C MET A 28 -4.10 11.54 -0.25
N THR A 29 -4.87 11.24 -1.30
CA THR A 29 -6.16 11.88 -1.53
C THR A 29 -7.16 11.54 -0.42
N ILE A 30 -7.20 10.27 -0.01
CA ILE A 30 -8.11 9.83 1.05
C ILE A 30 -7.74 10.47 2.39
N GLU A 31 -6.46 10.60 2.68
CA GLU A 31 -6.01 11.27 3.90
C GLU A 31 -6.42 12.73 3.97
N GLN A 32 -6.66 13.36 2.83
CA GLN A 32 -7.05 14.76 2.74
C GLN A 32 -5.98 15.72 3.27
N VAL A 33 -4.71 15.36 3.09
CA VAL A 33 -3.61 16.26 3.39
C VAL A 33 -3.43 17.26 2.23
N PRO A 34 -2.82 18.43 2.46
CA PRO A 34 -2.58 19.39 1.38
C PRO A 34 -1.72 18.79 0.27
N ASN A 35 -2.04 19.16 -0.97
CA ASN A 35 -1.27 18.71 -2.13
C ASN A 35 -0.05 19.60 -2.32
N ILE A 36 0.92 19.47 -1.43
CA ILE A 36 2.18 20.19 -1.49
C ILE A 36 3.33 19.18 -1.51
N ALA A 37 4.50 19.66 -1.94
CA ALA A 37 5.65 18.78 -2.17
C ALA A 37 6.00 17.92 -0.94
N MET A 38 5.90 18.49 0.25
CA MET A 38 6.23 17.75 1.47
C MET A 38 5.41 16.47 1.60
N PHE A 39 4.10 16.56 1.40
CA PHE A 39 3.24 15.38 1.51
C PHE A 39 3.40 14.45 0.31
N ARG A 40 3.52 15.01 -0.91
CA ARG A 40 3.72 14.18 -2.11
C ARG A 40 5.00 13.35 -2.02
N LYS A 41 6.07 13.93 -1.51
CA LYS A 41 7.38 13.27 -1.44
C LYS A 41 7.48 12.27 -0.29
N ASN A 42 6.56 12.34 0.66
CA ASN A 42 6.56 11.48 1.83
C ASN A 42 5.43 10.46 1.83
N THR A 43 4.76 10.29 0.70
CA THR A 43 3.76 9.24 0.49
C THR A 43 4.29 8.34 -0.61
N ALA A 44 4.67 7.13 -0.26
CA ALA A 44 5.36 6.25 -1.19
C ALA A 44 4.76 4.86 -1.20
N ALA A 45 4.82 4.21 -2.35
CA ALA A 45 4.41 2.83 -2.51
C ALA A 45 5.54 2.02 -3.13
N PHE A 46 5.64 0.78 -2.70
CA PHE A 46 6.67 -0.17 -3.13
C PHE A 46 6.00 -1.43 -3.63
N VAL A 47 6.33 -1.84 -4.85
CA VAL A 47 5.83 -3.11 -5.39
C VAL A 47 6.95 -4.13 -5.29
N HIS A 48 6.73 -5.14 -4.45
CA HIS A 48 7.68 -6.22 -4.24
C HIS A 48 7.29 -7.38 -5.13
N GLU A 49 8.10 -7.65 -6.14
CA GLU A 49 7.84 -8.75 -7.05
C GLU A 49 8.57 -9.99 -6.56
N LEU A 50 7.78 -11.00 -6.17
CA LEU A 50 8.32 -12.23 -5.61
C LEU A 50 8.67 -13.20 -6.73
N PRO A 51 9.67 -14.08 -6.53
CA PRO A 51 9.98 -15.10 -7.51
C PRO A 51 8.78 -16.01 -7.77
N PRO A 52 8.67 -16.57 -8.98
CA PRO A 52 7.59 -17.51 -9.26
C PRO A 52 7.59 -18.66 -8.26
N GLY A 53 6.40 -18.98 -7.75
CA GLY A 53 6.26 -20.06 -6.77
C GLY A 53 6.50 -19.65 -5.33
N ALA A 54 6.79 -18.38 -5.05
CA ALA A 54 7.06 -17.91 -3.69
C ALA A 54 5.79 -17.54 -2.92
N VAL A 55 4.62 -17.70 -3.53
CA VAL A 55 3.32 -17.43 -2.92
C VAL A 55 2.49 -18.71 -2.94
N SER A 56 1.84 -19.04 -1.85
CA SER A 56 0.96 -20.21 -1.81
C SER A 56 -0.08 -20.06 -0.71
N ASN A 57 -1.30 -20.51 -1.00
CA ASN A 57 -2.26 -20.82 0.05
C ASN A 57 -2.19 -22.30 0.40
N VAL A 58 -3.15 -22.80 1.19
CA VAL A 58 -3.18 -24.19 1.63
C VAL A 58 -3.31 -25.15 0.43
N ASP A 59 -3.98 -24.73 -0.63
CA ASP A 59 -4.23 -25.55 -1.82
C ASP A 59 -3.19 -25.35 -2.92
N SER A 60 -2.05 -24.72 -2.60
CA SER A 60 -0.97 -24.45 -3.56
C SER A 60 -1.33 -23.42 -4.64
N GLU A 61 -2.34 -22.62 -4.40
CA GLU A 61 -2.66 -21.54 -5.33
C GLU A 61 -1.74 -20.35 -5.10
N ARG A 62 -1.35 -19.66 -6.18
CA ARG A 62 -0.24 -18.73 -6.16
C ARG A 62 -0.62 -17.28 -6.46
N ASN A 63 -1.85 -17.01 -6.81
CA ASN A 63 -2.24 -15.73 -7.40
C ASN A 63 -2.87 -14.78 -6.37
N TYR A 64 -2.22 -14.65 -5.22
CA TYR A 64 -2.64 -13.71 -4.19
C TYR A 64 -1.84 -12.43 -4.27
N VAL A 65 -2.47 -11.33 -3.87
CA VAL A 65 -1.80 -10.04 -3.74
C VAL A 65 -2.01 -9.54 -2.31
N ARG A 66 -0.94 -9.18 -1.66
CA ARG A 66 -0.97 -8.60 -0.32
C ARG A 66 -0.60 -7.14 -0.40
N VAL A 67 -1.45 -6.28 0.13
CA VAL A 67 -1.21 -4.84 0.21
C VAL A 67 -1.20 -4.44 1.68
N GLN A 68 -0.13 -3.82 2.11
CA GLN A 68 -0.01 -3.34 3.48
C GLN A 68 0.15 -1.83 3.48
N VAL A 69 -0.66 -1.16 4.28
CA VAL A 69 -0.63 0.30 4.39
C VAL A 69 -0.28 0.66 5.83
N LEU A 70 0.84 1.33 6.01
CA LEU A 70 1.26 1.83 7.30
C LEU A 70 1.04 3.33 7.35
N THR A 71 0.28 3.81 8.32
CA THR A 71 0.02 5.23 8.51
C THR A 71 0.35 5.65 9.93
N ASN A 72 0.40 6.95 10.14
CA ASN A 72 0.47 7.49 11.50
C ASN A 72 -0.83 7.17 12.24
N ALA A 73 -0.73 7.01 13.55
CA ALA A 73 -1.90 6.77 14.38
C ALA A 73 -2.89 7.92 14.20
N GLY A 74 -4.16 7.57 13.95
CA GLY A 74 -5.24 8.54 13.79
C GLY A 74 -5.31 9.23 12.43
N ALA A 75 -4.41 8.91 11.48
CA ALA A 75 -4.43 9.54 10.17
C ALA A 75 -5.68 9.18 9.37
N LEU A 76 -6.20 7.97 9.58
CA LEU A 76 -7.38 7.48 8.88
C LEU A 76 -8.47 7.17 9.90
N ASP A 77 -9.59 7.88 9.84
CA ASP A 77 -10.78 7.49 10.58
C ASP A 77 -11.42 6.27 9.91
N ARG A 78 -12.53 5.78 10.48
CA ARG A 78 -13.14 4.56 9.96
C ARG A 78 -13.59 4.69 8.51
N ASP A 79 -14.20 5.82 8.15
CA ASP A 79 -14.66 5.99 6.76
C ASP A 79 -13.49 6.02 5.79
N LYS A 80 -12.39 6.67 6.17
CA LYS A 80 -11.19 6.69 5.36
C LYS A 80 -10.56 5.30 5.27
N GLN A 81 -10.54 4.53 6.35
CA GLN A 81 -10.04 3.15 6.34
C GLN A 81 -10.83 2.30 5.35
N LEU A 82 -12.15 2.39 5.38
CA LEU A 82 -12.99 1.64 4.44
C LEU A 82 -12.75 2.09 3.01
N ALA A 83 -12.56 3.39 2.78
CA ALA A 83 -12.25 3.91 1.46
C ALA A 83 -10.90 3.40 0.94
N VAL A 84 -9.88 3.36 1.80
CA VAL A 84 -8.58 2.82 1.41
C VAL A 84 -8.70 1.37 0.99
N VAL A 85 -9.35 0.54 1.80
CA VAL A 85 -9.50 -0.89 1.48
C VAL A 85 -10.18 -1.05 0.12
N ARG A 86 -11.30 -0.34 -0.09
CA ARG A 86 -12.05 -0.48 -1.34
C ARG A 86 -11.27 0.04 -2.53
N GLN A 87 -10.72 1.25 -2.44
CA GLN A 87 -10.06 1.86 -3.58
C GLN A 87 -8.76 1.16 -3.94
N LEU A 88 -7.96 0.75 -2.96
CA LEU A 88 -6.72 0.04 -3.28
C LEU A 88 -7.01 -1.34 -3.87
N THR A 89 -8.05 -2.02 -3.39
CA THR A 89 -8.47 -3.28 -3.99
C THR A 89 -8.81 -3.10 -5.47
N ASP A 90 -9.58 -2.06 -5.79
CA ASP A 90 -9.99 -1.80 -7.17
C ASP A 90 -8.79 -1.43 -8.06
N ILE A 91 -7.88 -0.61 -7.55
CA ILE A 91 -6.69 -0.20 -8.29
C ILE A 91 -5.81 -1.41 -8.59
N VAL A 92 -5.59 -2.26 -7.60
CA VAL A 92 -4.76 -3.46 -7.77
C VAL A 92 -5.41 -4.45 -8.75
N ALA A 93 -6.71 -4.67 -8.62
CA ALA A 93 -7.43 -5.57 -9.53
C ALA A 93 -7.35 -5.09 -10.98
N ALA A 94 -7.52 -3.79 -11.19
CA ALA A 94 -7.41 -3.21 -12.54
C ALA A 94 -5.98 -3.35 -13.08
N ALA A 95 -4.98 -3.12 -12.24
CA ALA A 95 -3.57 -3.24 -12.64
C ALA A 95 -3.20 -4.68 -13.00
N GLY A 96 -3.81 -5.67 -12.36
CA GLY A 96 -3.57 -7.07 -12.65
C GLY A 96 -4.27 -7.58 -13.89
N GLY A 97 -5.23 -6.81 -14.44
CA GLY A 97 -5.92 -7.17 -15.66
C GLY A 97 -6.83 -8.38 -15.58
N ASP A 98 -7.14 -8.84 -14.36
CA ASP A 98 -7.98 -10.02 -14.13
C ASP A 98 -9.09 -9.62 -13.14
N PRO A 99 -10.36 -9.56 -13.60
CA PRO A 99 -11.46 -9.18 -12.70
C PRO A 99 -11.63 -10.09 -11.50
N THR A 100 -11.22 -11.36 -11.61
CA THR A 100 -11.34 -12.31 -10.50
C THR A 100 -10.28 -12.06 -9.42
N LEU A 101 -9.28 -11.24 -9.72
CA LEU A 101 -8.22 -10.94 -8.75
C LEU A 101 -8.76 -10.24 -7.51
N VAL A 102 -9.89 -9.54 -7.61
CA VAL A 102 -10.50 -8.84 -6.50
C VAL A 102 -10.73 -9.75 -5.29
N ASP A 103 -11.00 -11.02 -5.52
CA ASP A 103 -11.24 -11.99 -4.45
C ASP A 103 -9.95 -12.48 -3.78
N ARG A 104 -8.80 -12.11 -4.32
CA ARG A 104 -7.50 -12.58 -3.86
C ARG A 104 -6.57 -11.44 -3.47
N ILE A 105 -7.13 -10.25 -3.24
CA ILE A 105 -6.37 -9.08 -2.80
C ILE A 105 -6.66 -8.85 -1.33
N TRP A 106 -5.59 -8.79 -0.53
CA TRP A 106 -5.68 -8.54 0.91
C TRP A 106 -5.10 -7.17 1.18
N VAL A 107 -5.93 -6.22 1.57
CA VAL A 107 -5.50 -4.89 1.96
C VAL A 107 -5.56 -4.80 3.47
N MET A 108 -4.40 -4.63 4.10
CA MET A 108 -4.29 -4.57 5.55
C MET A 108 -3.78 -3.20 5.95
N LEU A 109 -4.41 -2.64 6.98
CA LEU A 109 -4.06 -1.33 7.50
C LEU A 109 -3.38 -1.49 8.85
N THR A 110 -2.27 -0.81 9.03
CA THR A 110 -1.52 -0.81 10.28
C THR A 110 -1.22 0.63 10.65
N GLU A 111 -1.42 0.97 11.92
CA GLU A 111 -1.04 2.27 12.44
C GLU A 111 0.26 2.15 13.22
N ALA A 112 1.16 3.10 12.99
CA ALA A 112 2.34 3.21 13.82
C ALA A 112 1.95 3.77 15.17
N VAL A 113 2.59 3.26 16.23
CA VAL A 113 2.39 3.85 17.56
C VAL A 113 2.92 5.29 17.55
N PRO A 114 2.36 6.18 18.37
CA PRO A 114 2.87 7.54 18.45
C PRO A 114 4.38 7.53 18.71
N ARG A 115 5.12 8.31 17.90
CA ARG A 115 6.58 8.37 17.96
C ARG A 115 7.27 7.07 17.56
N GLY A 116 6.55 6.17 16.89
CA GLY A 116 7.10 4.87 16.51
C GLY A 116 7.87 4.87 15.22
N LEU A 117 7.77 5.92 14.38
CA LEU A 117 8.46 5.98 13.11
C LEU A 117 9.86 6.53 13.28
N GLY A 118 10.82 5.93 12.58
CA GLY A 118 12.21 6.34 12.65
C GLY A 118 12.45 7.79 12.27
N ALA A 119 11.66 8.32 11.35
CA ALA A 119 11.77 9.71 10.91
C ALA A 119 11.47 10.70 12.03
N GLN A 120 10.92 10.26 13.14
CA GLN A 120 10.61 11.10 14.27
C GLN A 120 11.77 11.24 15.25
N ARG A 121 12.87 10.56 15.01
CA ARG A 121 14.06 10.77 15.81
C ARG A 121 14.52 12.19 15.62
N PRO A 122 14.86 12.79 16.66
CA PRO A 122 15.38 14.11 16.56
C PRO A 122 16.70 14.13 15.87
N ARG A 123 16.96 14.09 15.57
CA ARG A 123 17.86 14.00 15.18
C ARG A 123 18.76 14.55 15.62
N GLU A 124 18.24 13.73 15.92
CA GLU A 124 18.70 13.73 16.19
C GLU A 124 19.31 13.96 16.24
N HIS A 125 19.25 13.79 16.17
CA HIS A 125 19.72 13.68 16.24
C HIS A 125 20.12 13.75 16.37
N GLN A 126 20.05 13.43 16.67
CA GLN A 126 20.34 13.20 16.78
C GLN A 126 20.91 13.11 16.76
N ARG A 127 21.04 12.81 16.81
CA ARG A 127 21.54 12.65 16.60
C ARG A 127 22.05 12.83 16.69
#